data_aa5786ee1e608b4436d84ad3de7d816a
#
_entry.id   aa5786ee1e608b4436d84ad3de7d816a
#
_cell.length_a   1.000
_cell.length_b   1.000
_cell.length_c   1.000
_cell.angle_alpha   90.00
_cell.angle_beta   90.00
_cell.angle_gamma   90.00
#
_symmetry.space_group_name_H-M   'P 1'
#
loop_
_entity.id
_entity.type
_entity.pdbx_description
1 polymer ?
#
loop_
_entity_poly.entity_id
_entity_poly.type
_entity_poly.pdbx_seq_one_letter_code
_entity_poly.pdbx_strand_id
1 'polypeptide(L)'
;MIDIGWLVEHGPCKKFTAGINIPCPGGPEPSQRAMYILLAGRVDVYRRSAAGGTQMVASLIKGDVFGGREYFTNADDCTYVAGIDSAVYVITEESFNDLSWSRPEILFDILRAAYMPLRKMTQQEKAATAAAATAAPQPQQKEAPAKAPASIVKASAAKTSQADAAAAEADVRKKAQEAVRAGATEAIQAKAAAQAVAELFPQGHKSYPGITRPEYLPLIFPKDYTCPFCKSSFKDYRVFRSKLYESNPMRYDLRRYFTDFQTEWYDILTCRSCMFSTFHTYFTEPKPIQKAKIEKALATARADIHLDFDAERNIDFVFTVHYLAILCSDGYPSMSKQIRAKLWGNLSWLYEDMEDDEMAKLAAAKAAEVYEQVYTESRLTPIQEQITCLSIAGMQYRAGIDNNLKKFLFTAKTLMAGDKTYAKLAEDFMYELKMED
;
A
#
# COMPACT_ATOMS: atom_id res chain seq x y z
N MET A 1 -14.67 -18.04 -10.37
CA MET A 1 -15.22 -19.18 -9.55
C MET A 1 -14.81 -20.46 -10.25
N ILE A 2 -14.20 -21.41 -9.53
CA ILE A 2 -13.68 -22.66 -10.11
C ILE A 2 -14.81 -23.42 -10.81
N ASP A 3 -14.61 -23.81 -12.07
CA ASP A 3 -15.55 -24.63 -12.84
C ASP A 3 -15.47 -26.09 -12.40
N ILE A 4 -16.22 -26.40 -11.34
CA ILE A 4 -16.25 -27.74 -10.74
C ILE A 4 -16.86 -28.77 -11.71
N GLY A 5 -17.80 -28.36 -12.59
CA GLY A 5 -18.42 -29.26 -13.57
C GLY A 5 -17.37 -29.82 -14.52
N TRP A 6 -16.59 -28.96 -15.12
CA TRP A 6 -15.50 -29.35 -16.00
C TRP A 6 -14.45 -30.24 -15.32
N LEU A 7 -14.06 -29.90 -14.08
CA LEU A 7 -13.07 -30.67 -13.32
C LEU A 7 -13.54 -32.10 -13.06
N VAL A 8 -14.81 -32.30 -12.72
CA VAL A 8 -15.37 -33.63 -12.45
C VAL A 8 -15.36 -34.52 -13.71
N GLU A 9 -15.54 -33.94 -14.89
CA GLU A 9 -15.56 -34.65 -16.16
C GLU A 9 -14.17 -34.98 -16.71
N HIS A 10 -13.15 -34.20 -16.35
CA HIS A 10 -11.84 -34.24 -17.03
C HIS A 10 -10.65 -34.61 -16.13
N GLY A 11 -10.86 -35.04 -14.88
CA GLY A 11 -9.73 -35.37 -14.06
C GLY A 11 -9.95 -36.31 -12.86
N PRO A 12 -8.91 -36.62 -12.11
CA PRO A 12 -8.95 -37.60 -11.07
C PRO A 12 -9.74 -37.13 -9.84
N CYS A 13 -10.86 -37.78 -9.57
CA CYS A 13 -11.65 -37.59 -8.37
C CYS A 13 -11.43 -38.73 -7.36
N LYS A 14 -11.30 -38.38 -6.08
CA LYS A 14 -11.23 -39.35 -4.97
C LYS A 14 -12.36 -39.10 -3.98
N LYS A 15 -12.84 -40.20 -3.37
CA LYS A 15 -13.85 -40.15 -2.30
C LYS A 15 -13.22 -40.61 -0.99
N PHE A 16 -13.57 -39.94 0.09
CA PHE A 16 -13.14 -40.23 1.45
C PHE A 16 -14.38 -40.35 2.34
N THR A 17 -14.44 -41.39 3.13
CA THR A 17 -15.50 -41.56 4.14
C THR A 17 -15.22 -40.69 5.37
N ALA A 18 -16.25 -40.35 6.09
CA ALA A 18 -16.16 -39.57 7.32
C ALA A 18 -15.12 -40.11 8.30
N GLY A 19 -14.33 -39.25 8.92
CA GLY A 19 -13.26 -39.61 9.88
C GLY A 19 -11.93 -40.03 9.27
N ILE A 20 -11.81 -40.18 7.96
CA ILE A 20 -10.55 -40.52 7.30
C ILE A 20 -9.65 -39.34 7.11
N ASN A 21 -8.36 -39.50 7.40
CA ASN A 21 -7.34 -38.51 7.06
C ASN A 21 -7.10 -38.48 5.55
N ILE A 22 -7.17 -37.29 4.97
CA ILE A 22 -6.85 -37.05 3.57
C ILE A 22 -5.34 -36.79 3.49
N PRO A 23 -4.57 -37.63 2.82
CA PRO A 23 -3.13 -37.44 2.72
C PRO A 23 -2.84 -36.22 1.84
N CYS A 24 -2.17 -35.24 2.41
CA CYS A 24 -1.62 -34.10 1.69
C CYS A 24 -0.10 -34.17 1.80
N PRO A 25 0.55 -35.04 1.05
CA PRO A 25 1.98 -35.22 1.17
C PRO A 25 2.74 -34.00 0.67
N GLY A 26 3.43 -33.34 1.60
CA GLY A 26 4.55 -32.48 1.30
C GLY A 26 5.81 -33.36 1.24
N GLY A 27 6.16 -33.85 0.09
CA GLY A 27 7.37 -34.64 -0.08
C GLY A 27 8.50 -33.86 -0.73
N PRO A 28 9.77 -34.28 -0.57
CA PRO A 28 10.89 -33.66 -1.27
C PRO A 28 10.78 -33.83 -2.80
N GLU A 29 10.12 -34.87 -3.26
CA GLU A 29 9.92 -35.10 -4.69
C GLU A 29 8.60 -34.50 -5.19
N PRO A 30 8.64 -33.67 -6.27
CA PRO A 30 7.45 -33.05 -6.84
C PRO A 30 6.34 -34.05 -7.20
N SER A 31 6.70 -35.23 -7.70
CA SER A 31 5.75 -36.28 -8.10
C SER A 31 4.89 -36.86 -6.96
N GLN A 32 5.27 -36.60 -5.70
CA GLN A 32 4.53 -37.05 -4.52
C GLN A 32 3.58 -35.94 -3.97
N ARG A 33 3.66 -34.76 -4.48
CA ARG A 33 2.88 -33.61 -4.01
C ARG A 33 1.49 -33.59 -4.65
N ALA A 34 0.48 -33.29 -3.83
CA ALA A 34 -0.87 -33.11 -4.31
C ALA A 34 -1.58 -32.03 -3.51
N MET A 35 -2.40 -31.24 -4.17
CA MET A 35 -3.40 -30.41 -3.55
C MET A 35 -4.79 -30.81 -4.03
N TYR A 36 -5.82 -30.37 -3.35
CA TYR A 36 -7.18 -30.86 -3.53
C TYR A 36 -8.19 -29.74 -3.63
N ILE A 37 -9.22 -29.95 -4.44
CA ILE A 37 -10.44 -29.12 -4.46
C ILE A 37 -11.56 -29.94 -3.87
N LEU A 38 -12.26 -29.41 -2.87
CA LEU A 38 -13.42 -30.07 -2.30
C LEU A 38 -14.63 -29.95 -3.24
N LEU A 39 -15.05 -31.07 -3.83
CA LEU A 39 -16.17 -31.14 -4.75
C LEU A 39 -17.52 -31.31 -4.04
N ALA A 40 -17.50 -32.07 -2.93
CA ALA A 40 -18.67 -32.30 -2.08
C ALA A 40 -18.21 -32.74 -0.68
N GLY A 41 -19.03 -32.51 0.32
CA GLY A 41 -18.75 -32.89 1.70
C GLY A 41 -18.18 -31.75 2.54
N ARG A 42 -17.44 -32.10 3.58
CA ARG A 42 -16.76 -31.18 4.50
C ARG A 42 -15.42 -31.76 4.93
N VAL A 43 -14.38 -30.94 4.94
CA VAL A 43 -13.04 -31.33 5.42
C VAL A 43 -12.65 -30.42 6.58
N ASP A 44 -12.33 -31.01 7.72
CA ASP A 44 -11.89 -30.31 8.91
C ASP A 44 -10.36 -30.28 8.95
N VAL A 45 -9.78 -29.10 9.17
CA VAL A 45 -8.34 -28.86 9.17
C VAL A 45 -7.84 -28.76 10.60
N TYR A 46 -6.88 -29.61 10.95
CA TYR A 46 -6.24 -29.62 12.25
C TYR A 46 -4.80 -29.19 12.14
N ARG A 47 -4.32 -28.45 13.12
CA ARG A 47 -2.93 -28.00 13.18
C ARG A 47 -2.28 -28.42 14.49
N ARG A 48 -1.00 -28.81 14.42
CA ARG A 48 -0.19 -29.11 15.59
C ARG A 48 0.20 -27.80 16.29
N SER A 49 -0.17 -27.66 17.56
CA SER A 49 0.24 -26.53 18.40
C SER A 49 1.67 -26.71 18.87
N ALA A 50 2.39 -25.59 19.07
CA ALA A 50 3.72 -25.59 19.69
C ALA A 50 3.76 -26.20 21.09
N ALA A 51 2.61 -26.28 21.78
CA ALA A 51 2.45 -26.96 23.08
C ALA A 51 2.19 -28.48 22.97
N GLY A 52 2.26 -29.08 21.77
CA GLY A 52 2.13 -30.53 21.54
C GLY A 52 0.70 -31.05 21.35
N GLY A 53 -0.31 -30.20 21.35
CA GLY A 53 -1.71 -30.55 21.07
C GLY A 53 -2.10 -30.32 19.61
N THR A 54 -3.22 -30.94 19.17
CA THR A 54 -3.79 -30.73 17.85
C THR A 54 -5.08 -29.89 18.01
N GLN A 55 -5.20 -28.79 17.27
CA GLN A 55 -6.36 -27.91 17.33
C GLN A 55 -7.01 -27.81 15.94
N MET A 56 -8.34 -27.86 15.90
CA MET A 56 -9.09 -27.58 14.67
C MET A 56 -9.01 -26.08 14.36
N VAL A 57 -8.51 -25.75 13.16
CA VAL A 57 -8.27 -24.36 12.74
C VAL A 57 -9.22 -23.91 11.64
N ALA A 58 -9.81 -24.82 10.87
CA ALA A 58 -10.77 -24.51 9.83
C ALA A 58 -11.69 -25.68 9.51
N SER A 59 -12.83 -25.39 8.87
CA SER A 59 -13.72 -26.37 8.25
C SER A 59 -13.96 -25.90 6.82
N LEU A 60 -13.61 -26.75 5.86
CA LEU A 60 -13.66 -26.46 4.43
C LEU A 60 -14.99 -26.98 3.85
N ILE A 61 -15.49 -26.25 2.86
CA ILE A 61 -16.75 -26.56 2.16
C ILE A 61 -16.51 -26.69 0.65
N LYS A 62 -17.52 -27.09 -0.08
CA LYS A 62 -17.48 -27.24 -1.55
C LYS A 62 -16.89 -26.00 -2.23
N GLY A 63 -15.88 -26.21 -3.07
CA GLY A 63 -15.16 -25.18 -3.81
C GLY A 63 -13.86 -24.72 -3.14
N ASP A 64 -13.63 -25.07 -1.86
CA ASP A 64 -12.40 -24.72 -1.19
C ASP A 64 -11.23 -25.60 -1.69
N VAL A 65 -10.04 -24.99 -1.75
CA VAL A 65 -8.77 -25.64 -2.12
C VAL A 65 -7.95 -25.86 -0.86
N PHE A 66 -7.35 -27.03 -0.71
CA PHE A 66 -6.49 -27.36 0.44
C PHE A 66 -5.28 -28.21 0.03
N GLY A 67 -4.30 -28.36 0.93
CA GLY A 67 -3.02 -28.99 0.61
C GLY A 67 -2.07 -28.12 -0.21
N GLY A 68 -2.48 -26.88 -0.55
CA GLY A 68 -1.65 -25.96 -1.34
C GLY A 68 -0.39 -25.52 -0.62
N ARG A 69 -0.45 -25.34 0.71
CA ARG A 69 0.72 -24.98 1.52
C ARG A 69 1.76 -26.11 1.49
N GLU A 70 1.35 -27.33 1.73
CA GLU A 70 2.18 -28.53 1.69
C GLU A 70 2.77 -28.73 0.29
N TYR A 71 1.97 -28.48 -0.74
CA TYR A 71 2.38 -28.57 -2.14
C TYR A 71 3.51 -27.59 -2.49
N PHE A 72 3.42 -26.32 -2.06
CA PHE A 72 4.38 -25.28 -2.43
C PHE A 72 5.54 -25.08 -1.44
N THR A 73 5.37 -25.39 -0.15
CA THR A 73 6.35 -25.05 0.89
C THR A 73 6.96 -26.25 1.62
N ASN A 74 6.52 -27.48 1.32
CA ASN A 74 6.88 -28.70 2.06
C ASN A 74 6.55 -28.65 3.57
N ALA A 75 5.62 -27.79 3.98
CA ALA A 75 5.17 -27.75 5.36
C ALA A 75 4.34 -28.98 5.68
N ASP A 76 4.50 -29.57 6.86
CA ASP A 76 3.77 -30.75 7.34
C ASP A 76 3.21 -30.51 8.74
N ASP A 77 2.52 -29.39 8.90
CA ASP A 77 1.94 -28.97 10.18
C ASP A 77 0.41 -29.03 10.22
N CYS A 78 -0.24 -29.34 9.10
CA CYS A 78 -1.69 -29.47 9.01
C CYS A 78 -2.11 -30.91 8.71
N THR A 79 -3.22 -31.34 9.33
CA THR A 79 -3.88 -32.63 9.08
C THR A 79 -5.29 -32.32 8.58
N TYR A 80 -5.69 -32.98 7.50
CA TYR A 80 -6.99 -32.82 6.86
C TYR A 80 -7.83 -34.06 7.09
N VAL A 81 -9.01 -33.90 7.69
CA VAL A 81 -9.91 -34.99 8.04
C VAL A 81 -11.25 -34.80 7.35
N ALA A 82 -11.77 -35.80 6.67
CA ALA A 82 -13.12 -35.77 6.14
C ALA A 82 -14.12 -35.71 7.30
N GLY A 83 -14.74 -34.54 7.55
CA GLY A 83 -15.72 -34.37 8.62
C GLY A 83 -17.05 -35.08 8.32
N ILE A 84 -17.37 -35.26 7.06
CA ILE A 84 -18.46 -36.11 6.50
C ILE A 84 -17.92 -36.78 5.24
N ASP A 85 -18.70 -37.68 4.63
CA ASP A 85 -18.33 -38.27 3.35
C ASP A 85 -18.04 -37.16 2.32
N SER A 86 -16.84 -37.18 1.76
CA SER A 86 -16.31 -36.09 0.96
C SER A 86 -15.75 -36.60 -0.36
N ALA A 87 -15.93 -35.81 -1.41
CA ALA A 87 -15.33 -36.02 -2.72
C ALA A 87 -14.40 -34.86 -3.06
N VAL A 88 -13.22 -35.18 -3.56
CA VAL A 88 -12.20 -34.21 -3.92
C VAL A 88 -11.70 -34.41 -5.34
N TYR A 89 -11.33 -33.35 -6.01
CA TYR A 89 -10.50 -33.39 -7.22
C TYR A 89 -9.03 -33.31 -6.80
N VAL A 90 -8.17 -34.15 -7.41
CA VAL A 90 -6.75 -34.24 -7.05
C VAL A 90 -5.91 -33.49 -8.08
N ILE A 91 -5.13 -32.54 -7.63
CA ILE A 91 -4.18 -31.81 -8.47
C ILE A 91 -2.78 -32.30 -8.16
N THR A 92 -2.23 -33.08 -9.07
CA THR A 92 -0.83 -33.52 -9.10
C THR A 92 0.00 -32.53 -9.94
N GLU A 93 1.32 -32.71 -9.97
CA GLU A 93 2.20 -31.92 -10.83
C GLU A 93 1.84 -32.08 -12.32
N GLU A 94 1.49 -33.30 -12.74
CA GLU A 94 1.07 -33.59 -14.12
C GLU A 94 -0.22 -32.84 -14.46
N SER A 95 -1.27 -32.94 -13.65
CA SER A 95 -2.53 -32.25 -13.87
C SER A 95 -2.38 -30.71 -13.73
N PHE A 96 -1.46 -30.24 -12.90
CA PHE A 96 -1.12 -28.82 -12.80
C PHE A 96 -0.52 -28.30 -14.12
N ASN A 97 0.43 -29.04 -14.70
CA ASN A 97 1.04 -28.70 -15.98
C ASN A 97 0.00 -28.76 -17.12
N ASP A 98 -0.82 -29.77 -17.17
CA ASP A 98 -1.89 -29.90 -18.17
C ASP A 98 -2.88 -28.74 -18.09
N LEU A 99 -3.31 -28.33 -16.90
CA LEU A 99 -4.18 -27.18 -16.70
C LEU A 99 -3.51 -25.87 -17.12
N SER A 100 -2.19 -25.75 -16.90
CA SER A 100 -1.45 -24.53 -17.28
C SER A 100 -1.46 -24.28 -18.79
N TRP A 101 -1.52 -25.33 -19.60
CA TRP A 101 -1.55 -25.25 -21.07
C TRP A 101 -2.97 -25.28 -21.64
N SER A 102 -3.85 -26.10 -21.08
CA SER A 102 -5.18 -26.32 -21.63
C SER A 102 -6.25 -25.37 -21.11
N ARG A 103 -6.18 -24.99 -19.83
CA ARG A 103 -7.19 -24.17 -19.14
C ARG A 103 -6.54 -23.29 -18.06
N PRO A 104 -5.70 -22.33 -18.48
CA PRO A 104 -4.99 -21.44 -17.54
C PRO A 104 -5.92 -20.64 -16.62
N GLU A 105 -7.12 -20.30 -17.08
CA GLU A 105 -8.13 -19.60 -16.29
C GLU A 105 -8.63 -20.42 -15.09
N ILE A 106 -8.81 -21.73 -15.26
CA ILE A 106 -9.18 -22.62 -14.15
C ILE A 106 -8.02 -22.74 -13.15
N LEU A 107 -6.80 -22.85 -13.66
CA LEU A 107 -5.61 -22.89 -12.82
C LEU A 107 -5.45 -21.61 -11.97
N PHE A 108 -5.67 -20.43 -12.55
CA PHE A 108 -5.67 -19.16 -11.81
C PHE A 108 -6.73 -19.12 -10.71
N ASP A 109 -7.94 -19.59 -10.99
CA ASP A 109 -9.00 -19.67 -9.97
C ASP A 109 -8.62 -20.64 -8.84
N ILE A 110 -7.98 -21.78 -9.15
CA ILE A 110 -7.49 -22.73 -8.18
C ILE A 110 -6.39 -22.12 -7.30
N LEU A 111 -5.39 -21.48 -7.90
CA LEU A 111 -4.29 -20.82 -7.18
C LEU A 111 -4.82 -19.71 -6.28
N ARG A 112 -5.75 -18.90 -6.76
CA ARG A 112 -6.42 -17.86 -5.97
C ARG A 112 -7.17 -18.45 -4.79
N ALA A 113 -7.91 -19.53 -4.99
CA ALA A 113 -8.63 -20.20 -3.91
C ALA A 113 -7.70 -20.88 -2.91
N ALA A 114 -6.56 -21.43 -3.33
CA ALA A 114 -5.54 -22.02 -2.46
C ALA A 114 -4.85 -20.95 -1.58
N TYR A 115 -4.65 -19.74 -2.12
CA TYR A 115 -3.97 -18.65 -1.41
C TYR A 115 -4.86 -18.00 -0.34
N MET A 116 -6.16 -17.88 -0.56
CA MET A 116 -7.08 -17.18 0.35
C MET A 116 -7.19 -17.80 1.75
N PRO A 117 -7.28 -19.13 1.92
CA PRO A 117 -7.23 -19.77 3.23
C PRO A 117 -5.91 -19.56 3.96
N LEU A 118 -4.78 -19.62 3.25
CA LEU A 118 -3.45 -19.37 3.81
C LEU A 118 -3.36 -17.96 4.44
N ARG A 119 -3.93 -16.95 3.78
CA ARG A 119 -3.98 -15.58 4.27
C ARG A 119 -4.79 -15.45 5.57
N LYS A 120 -5.96 -16.11 5.63
CA LYS A 120 -6.80 -16.10 6.85
C LYS A 120 -6.10 -16.79 8.03
N MET A 121 -5.44 -17.92 7.80
CA MET A 121 -4.69 -18.65 8.83
C MET A 121 -3.54 -17.81 9.38
N THR A 122 -2.78 -17.12 8.52
CA THR A 122 -1.67 -16.23 8.93
C THR A 122 -2.15 -15.02 9.72
N GLN A 123 -3.31 -14.47 9.41
CA GLN A 123 -3.91 -13.36 10.18
C GLN A 123 -4.38 -13.82 11.56
N GLN A 124 -4.96 -15.01 11.68
CA GLN A 124 -5.35 -15.59 12.97
C GLN A 124 -4.15 -15.91 13.85
N GLU A 125 -3.03 -16.36 13.27
CA GLU A 125 -1.76 -16.53 13.99
C GLU A 125 -1.21 -15.26 14.57
N LYS A 126 -1.20 -14.18 13.78
CA LYS A 126 -0.76 -12.86 14.25
C LYS A 126 -1.65 -12.33 15.39
N ALA A 127 -2.96 -12.52 15.28
CA ALA A 127 -3.91 -12.15 16.33
C ALA A 127 -3.71 -13.01 17.60
N ALA A 128 -3.48 -14.31 17.47
CA ALA A 128 -3.22 -15.21 18.59
C ALA A 128 -1.85 -14.90 19.26
N THR A 129 -0.82 -14.58 18.49
CA THR A 129 0.51 -14.20 19.02
C THR A 129 0.45 -12.84 19.72
N ALA A 130 -0.31 -11.89 19.18
CA ALA A 130 -0.54 -10.58 19.83
C ALA A 130 -1.35 -10.73 21.13
N ALA A 131 -2.36 -11.59 21.15
CA ALA A 131 -3.14 -11.91 22.36
C ALA A 131 -2.30 -12.64 23.43
N ALA A 132 -1.39 -13.53 23.03
CA ALA A 132 -0.46 -14.20 23.93
C ALA A 132 0.60 -13.25 24.50
N ALA A 133 1.05 -12.26 23.74
CA ALA A 133 2.00 -11.23 24.21
C ALA A 133 1.35 -10.25 25.22
N THR A 134 0.03 -10.03 25.12
CA THR A 134 -0.73 -9.21 26.09
C THR A 134 -1.09 -10.02 27.36
N ALA A 135 -1.00 -11.34 27.36
CA ALA A 135 -1.31 -12.20 28.49
C ALA A 135 -0.09 -12.57 29.37
N ALA A 136 1.08 -11.92 29.17
CA ALA A 136 2.22 -12.08 30.05
C ALA A 136 1.90 -11.51 31.45
N PRO A 137 2.11 -12.26 32.55
CA PRO A 137 1.73 -11.82 33.89
C PRO A 137 2.56 -10.62 34.32
N GLN A 138 1.88 -9.56 34.71
CA GLN A 138 2.48 -8.42 35.41
C GLN A 138 3.11 -8.92 36.74
N PRO A 139 4.29 -8.45 37.13
CA PRO A 139 4.90 -8.80 38.41
C PRO A 139 4.02 -8.28 39.54
N GLN A 140 3.55 -9.20 40.38
CA GLN A 140 2.83 -8.92 41.60
C GLN A 140 3.67 -7.99 42.52
N GLN A 141 3.17 -6.79 42.74
CA GLN A 141 3.65 -5.93 43.82
C GLN A 141 3.21 -6.55 45.14
N LYS A 142 4.19 -6.89 46.00
CA LYS A 142 3.97 -7.33 47.35
C LYS A 142 3.32 -6.22 48.18
N GLU A 143 2.13 -6.49 48.70
CA GLU A 143 1.53 -5.72 49.79
C GLU A 143 2.42 -5.73 51.02
N ALA A 144 2.65 -4.58 51.61
CA ALA A 144 3.17 -4.43 52.96
C ALA A 144 2.05 -3.92 53.87
N PRO A 145 1.98 -4.36 55.15
CA PRO A 145 0.77 -4.34 55.96
C PRO A 145 0.41 -3.01 56.61
N ALA A 146 -0.87 -2.82 56.77
CA ALA A 146 -1.50 -1.72 57.47
C ALA A 146 -1.11 -1.59 58.94
N LYS A 147 -0.89 -0.37 59.40
CA LYS A 147 -1.06 0.04 60.81
C LYS A 147 -1.72 1.42 60.85
N ALA A 148 -2.93 1.48 61.38
CA ALA A 148 -3.50 2.67 62.01
C ALA A 148 -3.05 2.68 63.50
N PRO A 149 -3.15 3.79 64.27
CA PRO A 149 -4.34 4.56 64.46
C PRO A 149 -4.18 6.10 64.64
N ALA A 150 -5.32 6.72 64.73
CA ALA A 150 -5.66 8.11 64.91
C ALA A 150 -4.92 8.89 66.01
N SER A 151 -4.69 10.18 65.77
CA SER A 151 -4.79 11.19 66.84
C SER A 151 -5.27 12.55 66.27
N ILE A 152 -6.28 13.03 66.92
CA ILE A 152 -6.94 14.31 66.77
C ILE A 152 -5.97 15.41 67.23
N VAL A 153 -5.75 16.43 66.41
CA VAL A 153 -5.16 17.72 66.85
C VAL A 153 -5.94 18.88 66.26
N LYS A 154 -6.39 19.71 67.19
CA LYS A 154 -7.21 20.91 67.10
C LYS A 154 -6.84 21.90 66.01
N ALA A 155 -7.89 22.50 65.45
CA ALA A 155 -7.88 23.70 64.68
C ALA A 155 -7.20 24.88 65.40
N SER A 156 -6.26 25.49 64.72
CA SER A 156 -5.76 26.82 65.07
C SER A 156 -5.99 27.73 63.86
N ALA A 157 -6.89 28.68 64.03
CA ALA A 157 -7.21 29.70 63.04
C ALA A 157 -6.04 30.71 62.96
N ALA A 158 -5.28 30.68 61.91
CA ALA A 158 -4.33 31.73 61.55
C ALA A 158 -5.02 32.72 60.60
N LYS A 159 -5.09 33.97 61.01
CA LYS A 159 -5.54 35.10 60.21
C LYS A 159 -4.55 35.30 59.06
N THR A 160 -4.96 34.94 57.84
CA THR A 160 -4.24 35.30 56.62
C THR A 160 -4.52 36.77 56.28
N SER A 161 -3.48 37.57 56.13
CA SER A 161 -3.58 38.98 55.85
C SER A 161 -4.12 39.21 54.43
N GLN A 162 -4.89 40.32 54.25
CA GLN A 162 -5.44 40.70 52.93
C GLN A 162 -4.36 40.88 51.84
N ALA A 163 -3.10 41.04 52.19
CA ALA A 163 -1.97 41.14 51.27
C ALA A 163 -1.65 39.85 50.56
N ASP A 164 -1.77 38.67 51.24
CA ASP A 164 -1.48 37.35 50.65
C ASP A 164 -2.57 36.92 49.68
N ALA A 165 -3.81 37.33 49.89
CA ALA A 165 -4.94 37.05 48.98
C ALA A 165 -4.78 37.81 47.66
N ALA A 166 -4.36 39.08 47.72
CA ALA A 166 -4.15 39.92 46.50
C ALA A 166 -2.96 39.43 45.67
N ALA A 167 -1.90 38.93 46.32
CA ALA A 167 -0.76 38.31 45.59
C ALA A 167 -1.13 37.01 44.90
N ALA A 168 -1.94 36.15 45.55
CA ALA A 168 -2.43 34.91 44.99
C ALA A 168 -3.37 35.15 43.80
N GLU A 169 -4.29 36.13 43.86
CA GLU A 169 -5.14 36.52 42.74
C GLU A 169 -4.35 37.09 41.55
N ALA A 170 -3.28 37.88 41.79
CA ALA A 170 -2.41 38.38 40.75
C ALA A 170 -1.64 37.27 40.03
N ASP A 171 -1.18 36.25 40.72
CA ASP A 171 -0.47 35.10 40.16
C ASP A 171 -1.41 34.20 39.33
N VAL A 172 -2.62 33.97 39.83
CA VAL A 172 -3.67 33.24 39.09
C VAL A 172 -4.06 33.99 37.79
N ARG A 173 -4.20 35.34 37.87
CA ARG A 173 -4.53 36.16 36.71
C ARG A 173 -3.40 36.19 35.68
N LYS A 174 -2.13 36.18 36.13
CA LYS A 174 -0.97 36.10 35.25
C LYS A 174 -0.89 34.73 34.56
N LYS A 175 -1.07 33.63 35.27
CA LYS A 175 -1.11 32.29 34.71
C LYS A 175 -2.28 32.10 33.74
N ALA A 176 -3.44 32.68 34.01
CA ALA A 176 -4.58 32.67 33.10
C ALA A 176 -4.30 33.47 31.82
N GLN A 177 -3.63 34.61 31.92
CA GLN A 177 -3.22 35.38 30.76
C GLN A 177 -2.15 34.69 29.92
N GLU A 178 -1.19 34.01 30.54
CA GLU A 178 -0.18 33.19 29.86
C GLU A 178 -0.82 31.99 29.14
N ALA A 179 -1.79 31.30 29.76
CA ALA A 179 -2.54 30.21 29.16
C ALA A 179 -3.38 30.70 27.96
N VAL A 180 -4.04 31.85 28.06
CA VAL A 180 -4.80 32.46 26.93
C VAL A 180 -3.86 32.88 25.80
N ARG A 181 -2.67 33.40 26.11
CA ARG A 181 -1.66 33.72 25.07
C ARG A 181 -1.13 32.45 24.41
N ALA A 182 -0.86 31.38 25.17
CA ALA A 182 -0.43 30.10 24.62
C ALA A 182 -1.49 29.51 23.69
N GLY A 183 -2.76 29.47 24.13
CA GLY A 183 -3.87 28.97 23.30
C GLY A 183 -4.12 29.84 22.06
N ALA A 184 -3.95 31.16 22.14
CA ALA A 184 -4.03 32.05 20.98
C ALA A 184 -2.88 31.82 20.00
N THR A 185 -1.68 31.52 20.50
CA THR A 185 -0.51 31.19 19.66
C THR A 185 -0.72 29.86 18.95
N GLU A 186 -1.22 28.85 19.64
CA GLU A 186 -1.55 27.55 19.04
C GLU A 186 -2.66 27.66 17.98
N ALA A 187 -3.70 28.47 18.25
CA ALA A 187 -4.77 28.72 17.28
C ALA A 187 -4.27 29.48 16.03
N ILE A 188 -3.35 30.43 16.21
CA ILE A 188 -2.71 31.15 15.10
C ILE A 188 -1.81 30.21 14.30
N GLN A 189 -1.01 29.36 14.97
CA GLN A 189 -0.19 28.36 14.32
C GLN A 189 -1.02 27.32 13.58
N ALA A 190 -2.10 26.81 14.19
CA ALA A 190 -3.01 25.89 13.54
C ALA A 190 -3.70 26.51 12.29
N LYS A 191 -4.07 27.78 12.36
CA LYS A 191 -4.66 28.50 11.23
C LYS A 191 -3.64 28.77 10.11
N ALA A 192 -2.39 29.10 10.45
CA ALA A 192 -1.30 29.25 9.48
C ALA A 192 -0.95 27.92 8.84
N ALA A 193 -0.87 26.82 9.61
CA ALA A 193 -0.65 25.48 9.10
C ALA A 193 -1.78 25.04 8.16
N ALA A 194 -3.04 25.30 8.51
CA ALA A 194 -4.18 25.01 7.64
C ALA A 194 -4.15 25.83 6.33
N GLN A 195 -3.67 27.08 6.37
CA GLN A 195 -3.56 27.94 5.20
C GLN A 195 -2.40 27.50 4.28
N ALA A 196 -1.27 27.07 4.82
CA ALA A 196 -0.15 26.57 4.04
C ALA A 196 -0.43 25.16 3.44
N VAL A 197 -1.17 24.33 4.16
CA VAL A 197 -1.71 23.08 3.60
C VAL A 197 -2.64 23.41 2.42
N ALA A 198 -3.47 24.43 2.52
CA ALA A 198 -4.32 24.88 1.41
C ALA A 198 -3.53 25.45 0.22
N GLU A 199 -2.30 25.97 0.42
CA GLU A 199 -1.42 26.43 -0.65
C GLU A 199 -0.65 25.28 -1.33
N LEU A 200 -0.37 24.18 -0.61
CA LEU A 200 0.30 23.03 -1.19
C LEU A 200 -0.60 22.24 -2.14
N PHE A 201 -1.85 22.04 -1.75
CA PHE A 201 -2.81 21.23 -2.49
C PHE A 201 -3.64 22.10 -3.46
N PRO A 202 -4.02 21.56 -4.63
CA PRO A 202 -4.95 22.25 -5.52
C PRO A 202 -6.34 22.34 -4.90
N GLN A 203 -7.09 23.33 -5.35
CA GLN A 203 -8.48 23.50 -4.94
C GLN A 203 -9.28 22.22 -5.25
N GLY A 204 -10.06 21.74 -4.30
CA GLY A 204 -10.84 20.53 -4.39
C GLY A 204 -10.18 19.29 -3.74
N HIS A 205 -8.89 19.35 -3.41
CA HIS A 205 -8.25 18.27 -2.65
C HIS A 205 -8.91 18.07 -1.29
N LYS A 206 -9.18 16.82 -0.94
CA LYS A 206 -9.77 16.41 0.34
C LYS A 206 -8.72 15.69 1.18
N SER A 207 -8.86 15.72 2.48
CA SER A 207 -8.13 14.81 3.37
C SER A 207 -8.79 13.43 3.36
N TYR A 208 -7.97 12.37 3.43
CA TYR A 208 -8.40 10.98 3.50
C TYR A 208 -7.82 10.31 4.76
N PRO A 209 -8.08 10.85 5.96
CA PRO A 209 -7.43 10.41 7.19
C PRO A 209 -7.79 8.97 7.53
N GLY A 210 -6.84 8.25 8.10
CA GLY A 210 -7.03 6.89 8.57
C GLY A 210 -6.93 5.80 7.50
N ILE A 211 -6.69 6.15 6.22
CA ILE A 211 -6.43 5.15 5.19
C ILE A 211 -4.94 4.79 5.22
N THR A 212 -4.64 3.61 5.76
CA THR A 212 -3.31 2.99 5.81
C THR A 212 -3.34 1.65 5.06
N ARG A 213 -2.16 1.11 4.74
CA ARG A 213 -2.01 -0.16 4.02
C ARG A 213 -1.01 -1.07 4.74
N PRO A 214 -1.35 -1.59 5.94
CA PRO A 214 -0.46 -2.44 6.72
C PRO A 214 -0.07 -3.71 5.98
N GLU A 215 -0.90 -4.18 5.04
CA GLU A 215 -0.60 -5.29 4.15
C GLU A 215 0.63 -5.07 3.27
N TYR A 216 1.07 -3.82 3.09
CA TYR A 216 2.28 -3.51 2.31
C TYR A 216 3.58 -3.77 3.09
N LEU A 217 3.54 -3.83 4.42
CA LEU A 217 4.72 -4.02 5.26
C LEU A 217 5.59 -5.24 4.88
N PRO A 218 5.05 -6.41 4.51
CA PRO A 218 5.86 -7.55 4.06
C PRO A 218 6.55 -7.35 2.71
N LEU A 219 6.10 -6.36 1.92
CA LEU A 219 6.57 -6.08 0.56
C LEU A 219 7.57 -4.92 0.51
N ILE A 220 7.91 -4.35 1.66
CA ILE A 220 8.87 -3.26 1.80
C ILE A 220 9.95 -3.60 2.83
N PHE A 221 11.08 -2.91 2.75
CA PHE A 221 12.17 -3.03 3.71
C PHE A 221 12.85 -1.68 3.95
N PRO A 222 13.36 -1.43 5.17
CA PRO A 222 14.08 -0.21 5.48
C PRO A 222 15.42 -0.17 4.76
N LYS A 223 15.78 1.00 4.23
CA LYS A 223 17.05 1.27 3.57
C LYS A 223 17.57 2.64 3.99
N ASP A 224 18.89 2.76 4.13
CA ASP A 224 19.55 4.02 4.40
C ASP A 224 19.74 4.81 3.10
N TYR A 225 19.43 6.11 3.16
CA TYR A 225 19.57 7.06 2.08
C TYR A 225 20.34 8.29 2.52
N THR A 226 21.09 8.89 1.59
CA THR A 226 21.72 10.20 1.80
C THR A 226 21.03 11.23 0.92
N CYS A 227 20.54 12.29 1.53
CA CYS A 227 19.84 13.36 0.81
C CYS A 227 20.78 14.07 -0.17
N PRO A 228 20.47 14.13 -1.48
CA PRO A 228 21.31 14.84 -2.44
C PRO A 228 21.32 16.36 -2.23
N PHE A 229 20.30 16.89 -1.56
CA PHE A 229 20.14 18.31 -1.30
C PHE A 229 20.91 18.78 -0.04
N CYS A 230 20.58 18.26 1.17
CA CYS A 230 21.16 18.69 2.43
C CYS A 230 22.28 17.76 2.97
N LYS A 231 22.51 16.60 2.33
CA LYS A 231 23.51 15.59 2.73
C LYS A 231 23.23 14.84 4.02
N SER A 232 22.10 15.07 4.69
CA SER A 232 21.71 14.28 5.86
C SER A 232 21.41 12.83 5.47
N SER A 233 21.73 11.89 6.35
CA SER A 233 21.35 10.49 6.21
C SER A 233 20.05 10.22 6.94
N PHE A 234 19.18 9.38 6.36
CA PHE A 234 17.91 8.98 6.95
C PHE A 234 17.50 7.59 6.45
N LYS A 235 16.59 6.95 7.17
CA LYS A 235 15.99 5.67 6.77
C LYS A 235 14.60 5.91 6.19
N ASP A 236 14.31 5.22 5.10
CA ASP A 236 12.96 5.12 4.53
C ASP A 236 12.78 3.74 3.90
N TYR A 237 11.58 3.42 3.48
CA TYR A 237 11.23 2.12 2.94
C TYR A 237 11.53 2.02 1.44
N ARG A 238 11.95 0.81 1.04
CA ARG A 238 12.10 0.42 -0.37
C ARG A 238 11.25 -0.82 -0.65
N VAL A 239 10.69 -0.88 -1.84
CA VAL A 239 9.84 -1.99 -2.30
C VAL A 239 10.71 -3.18 -2.73
N PHE A 240 10.34 -4.38 -2.30
CA PHE A 240 10.87 -5.66 -2.79
C PHE A 240 10.27 -5.97 -4.17
N ARG A 241 10.86 -5.43 -5.23
CA ARG A 241 10.35 -5.65 -6.60
C ARG A 241 10.24 -7.12 -6.99
N SER A 242 11.11 -7.97 -6.49
CA SER A 242 11.09 -9.43 -6.73
C SER A 242 9.90 -10.15 -6.06
N LYS A 243 9.19 -9.47 -5.16
CA LYS A 243 7.98 -10.01 -4.50
C LYS A 243 6.68 -9.45 -5.10
N LEU A 244 6.78 -8.56 -6.05
CA LEU A 244 5.62 -8.00 -6.72
C LEU A 244 5.23 -8.89 -7.90
N TYR A 245 3.97 -9.26 -7.94
CA TYR A 245 3.38 -10.01 -9.05
C TYR A 245 2.36 -9.12 -9.75
N GLU A 246 2.54 -8.91 -11.05
CA GLU A 246 1.58 -8.16 -11.85
C GLU A 246 0.25 -8.93 -11.88
N SER A 247 -0.84 -8.29 -11.46
CA SER A 247 -2.16 -8.91 -11.37
C SER A 247 -3.00 -8.74 -12.63
N ASN A 248 -2.73 -7.70 -13.42
CA ASN A 248 -3.43 -7.35 -14.65
C ASN A 248 -2.43 -6.88 -15.70
N PRO A 249 -2.78 -6.94 -16.99
CA PRO A 249 -2.02 -6.25 -18.04
C PRO A 249 -1.86 -4.77 -17.72
N MET A 250 -0.77 -4.19 -18.20
CA MET A 250 -0.52 -2.76 -18.09
C MET A 250 -1.66 -1.98 -18.74
N ARG A 251 -2.21 -1.01 -18.04
CA ARG A 251 -3.33 -0.18 -18.54
C ARG A 251 -2.82 0.81 -19.61
N TYR A 252 -3.73 1.36 -20.41
CA TYR A 252 -3.41 2.27 -21.51
C TYR A 252 -2.70 3.56 -21.11
N ASP A 253 -2.87 4.01 -19.85
CA ASP A 253 -2.13 5.11 -19.26
C ASP A 253 -0.81 4.68 -18.59
N LEU A 254 -0.35 3.47 -18.91
CA LEU A 254 0.88 2.83 -18.42
C LEU A 254 0.86 2.49 -16.92
N ARG A 255 -0.28 2.55 -16.25
CA ARG A 255 -0.40 2.06 -14.88
C ARG A 255 -0.25 0.56 -14.85
N ARG A 256 0.62 0.09 -13.93
CA ARG A 256 0.80 -1.34 -13.64
C ARG A 256 0.08 -1.68 -12.36
N TYR A 257 -0.63 -2.80 -12.36
CA TYR A 257 -1.30 -3.33 -11.18
C TYR A 257 -0.52 -4.50 -10.63
N PHE A 258 -0.29 -4.48 -9.33
CA PHE A 258 0.33 -5.58 -8.62
C PHE A 258 -0.66 -6.18 -7.62
N THR A 259 -0.55 -7.48 -7.38
CA THR A 259 -1.37 -8.16 -6.39
C THR A 259 -1.09 -7.56 -5.01
N ASP A 260 -2.13 -7.04 -4.37
CA ASP A 260 -2.11 -6.49 -3.01
C ASP A 260 -1.07 -5.37 -2.77
N PHE A 261 -0.63 -4.64 -3.83
CA PHE A 261 0.34 -3.57 -3.69
C PHE A 261 0.17 -2.46 -4.74
N GLN A 262 0.28 -1.22 -4.30
CA GLN A 262 0.31 -0.02 -5.15
C GLN A 262 1.68 0.66 -5.00
N THR A 263 2.47 0.68 -6.07
CA THR A 263 3.84 1.19 -6.04
C THR A 263 3.92 2.68 -5.74
N GLU A 264 2.89 3.43 -6.11
CA GLU A 264 2.77 4.88 -5.93
C GLU A 264 2.92 5.30 -4.46
N TRP A 265 2.52 4.44 -3.52
CA TRP A 265 2.66 4.70 -2.09
C TRP A 265 4.12 4.85 -1.62
N TYR A 266 5.08 4.28 -2.36
CA TYR A 266 6.50 4.23 -1.99
C TYR A 266 7.44 4.73 -3.11
N ASP A 267 6.91 5.32 -4.19
CA ASP A 267 7.70 5.85 -5.29
C ASP A 267 8.48 7.10 -4.91
N ILE A 268 7.95 7.89 -3.99
CA ILE A 268 8.55 9.16 -3.54
C ILE A 268 9.26 8.96 -2.20
N LEU A 269 10.52 9.41 -2.16
CA LEU A 269 11.26 9.58 -0.91
C LEU A 269 11.30 11.05 -0.52
N THR A 270 11.19 11.29 0.79
CA THR A 270 11.24 12.62 1.38
C THR A 270 12.30 12.66 2.47
N CYS A 271 13.22 13.60 2.39
CA CYS A 271 14.24 13.79 3.41
C CYS A 271 13.62 14.36 4.70
N ARG A 272 13.78 13.64 5.82
CA ARG A 272 13.25 14.03 7.14
C ARG A 272 13.77 15.39 7.62
N SER A 273 15.02 15.77 7.23
CA SER A 273 15.68 16.99 7.69
C SER A 273 15.32 18.24 6.89
N CYS A 274 15.07 18.10 5.56
CA CYS A 274 14.88 19.27 4.71
C CYS A 274 13.66 19.19 3.79
N MET A 275 12.85 18.14 3.92
CA MET A 275 11.63 17.89 3.13
C MET A 275 11.86 17.86 1.61
N PHE A 276 13.11 17.73 1.16
CA PHE A 276 13.40 17.50 -0.25
C PHE A 276 12.81 16.16 -0.68
N SER A 277 11.91 16.21 -1.66
CA SER A 277 11.11 15.07 -2.11
C SER A 277 11.33 14.83 -3.59
N THR A 278 11.54 13.57 -3.97
CA THR A 278 11.63 13.16 -5.38
C THR A 278 11.50 11.64 -5.52
N PHE A 279 11.45 11.12 -6.74
CA PHE A 279 11.46 9.67 -6.96
C PHE A 279 12.69 9.01 -6.34
N HIS A 280 12.50 7.83 -5.77
CA HIS A 280 13.55 7.07 -5.07
C HIS A 280 14.81 6.86 -5.93
N THR A 281 14.67 6.76 -7.26
CA THR A 281 15.77 6.61 -8.21
C THR A 281 16.74 7.80 -8.17
N TYR A 282 16.25 9.01 -7.92
CA TYR A 282 17.10 10.22 -7.87
C TYR A 282 17.79 10.44 -6.52
N PHE A 283 17.42 9.66 -5.50
CA PHE A 283 18.23 9.54 -4.29
C PHE A 283 19.40 8.56 -4.45
N THR A 284 19.22 7.50 -5.23
CA THR A 284 20.27 6.50 -5.52
C THR A 284 21.19 6.90 -6.65
N GLU A 285 20.64 7.59 -7.65
CA GLU A 285 21.35 8.12 -8.82
C GLU A 285 21.09 9.62 -8.94
N PRO A 286 21.75 10.45 -8.10
CA PRO A 286 21.47 11.88 -8.06
C PRO A 286 21.73 12.58 -9.38
N LYS A 287 20.78 13.38 -9.82
CA LYS A 287 20.91 14.26 -11.00
C LYS A 287 21.27 15.68 -10.56
N PRO A 288 21.85 16.49 -11.45
CA PRO A 288 22.14 17.90 -11.16
C PRO A 288 20.89 18.65 -10.70
N ILE A 289 21.00 19.38 -9.60
CA ILE A 289 19.88 20.16 -9.01
C ILE A 289 20.29 21.63 -8.78
N GLN A 290 19.34 22.53 -8.97
CA GLN A 290 19.46 23.96 -8.66
C GLN A 290 18.95 24.19 -7.23
N LYS A 291 19.86 24.14 -6.26
CA LYS A 291 19.51 24.21 -4.82
C LYS A 291 18.70 25.45 -4.46
N ALA A 292 19.04 26.63 -5.00
CA ALA A 292 18.33 27.88 -4.73
C ALA A 292 16.84 27.82 -5.11
N LYS A 293 16.50 27.16 -6.23
CA LYS A 293 15.11 26.97 -6.63
C LYS A 293 14.35 26.06 -5.67
N ILE A 294 14.98 24.95 -5.28
CA ILE A 294 14.39 24.01 -4.32
C ILE A 294 14.20 24.68 -2.96
N GLU A 295 15.21 25.42 -2.48
CA GLU A 295 15.13 26.13 -1.21
C GLU A 295 13.97 27.12 -1.20
N LYS A 296 13.84 27.93 -2.26
CA LYS A 296 12.74 28.87 -2.42
C LYS A 296 11.37 28.17 -2.44
N ALA A 297 11.25 27.06 -3.15
CA ALA A 297 10.00 26.30 -3.26
C ALA A 297 9.61 25.64 -1.93
N LEU A 298 10.57 25.19 -1.13
CA LEU A 298 10.30 24.52 0.15
C LEU A 298 10.21 25.50 1.34
N ALA A 299 10.58 26.77 1.18
CA ALA A 299 10.65 27.72 2.30
C ALA A 299 9.29 27.85 3.03
N THR A 300 8.20 27.96 2.27
CA THR A 300 6.85 28.03 2.82
C THR A 300 6.41 26.68 3.37
N ALA A 301 6.63 25.60 2.61
CA ALA A 301 6.18 24.27 2.97
C ALA A 301 6.81 23.74 4.29
N ARG A 302 8.07 24.09 4.57
CA ARG A 302 8.77 23.65 5.80
C ARG A 302 8.22 24.27 7.07
N ALA A 303 7.62 25.44 7.00
CA ALA A 303 7.09 26.13 8.17
C ALA A 303 5.82 25.47 8.70
N ASP A 304 5.04 24.88 7.80
CA ASP A 304 3.64 24.59 8.06
C ASP A 304 3.26 23.12 7.86
N ILE A 305 4.13 22.31 7.20
CA ILE A 305 3.87 20.91 6.94
C ILE A 305 4.64 20.04 7.94
N HIS A 306 3.92 19.26 8.73
CA HIS A 306 4.47 18.26 9.62
C HIS A 306 4.16 16.86 9.07
N LEU A 307 5.23 16.11 8.72
CA LEU A 307 5.15 14.71 8.32
C LEU A 307 5.64 13.83 9.46
N ASP A 308 4.79 12.93 9.92
CA ASP A 308 5.20 11.88 10.84
C ASP A 308 5.81 10.71 10.05
N PHE A 309 7.13 10.63 10.09
CA PHE A 309 7.89 9.59 9.39
C PHE A 309 8.00 8.27 10.18
N ASP A 310 7.60 8.26 11.43
CA ASP A 310 7.70 7.11 12.32
C ASP A 310 6.35 6.39 12.47
N ALA A 311 5.26 7.06 12.14
CA ALA A 311 3.94 6.46 12.04
C ALA A 311 3.79 5.56 10.80
N GLU A 312 2.77 4.71 10.83
CA GLU A 312 2.37 3.94 9.66
C GLU A 312 1.95 4.90 8.53
N ARG A 313 2.51 4.69 7.32
CA ARG A 313 2.24 5.56 6.18
C ARG A 313 0.75 5.55 5.82
N ASN A 314 0.12 6.69 5.85
CA ASN A 314 -1.26 6.90 5.45
C ASN A 314 -1.35 7.63 4.09
N ILE A 315 -2.55 7.68 3.52
CA ILE A 315 -2.76 8.25 2.19
C ILE A 315 -2.51 9.77 2.16
N ASP A 316 -2.79 10.51 3.23
CA ASP A 316 -2.50 11.96 3.31
C ASP A 316 -1.00 12.22 3.29
N PHE A 317 -0.20 11.36 3.95
CA PHE A 317 1.25 11.39 3.80
C PHE A 317 1.67 11.19 2.35
N VAL A 318 1.09 10.19 1.66
CA VAL A 318 1.41 9.88 0.26
C VAL A 318 1.10 11.06 -0.66
N PHE A 319 -0.06 11.69 -0.53
CA PHE A 319 -0.40 12.90 -1.28
C PHE A 319 0.58 14.03 -0.99
N THR A 320 0.86 14.30 0.29
CA THR A 320 1.76 15.38 0.72
C THR A 320 3.15 15.24 0.09
N VAL A 321 3.74 14.05 0.12
CA VAL A 321 5.09 13.83 -0.46
C VAL A 321 5.11 13.95 -1.98
N HIS A 322 4.01 13.62 -2.68
CA HIS A 322 3.88 13.83 -4.12
C HIS A 322 3.83 15.33 -4.47
N TYR A 323 3.06 16.13 -3.72
CA TYR A 323 3.00 17.57 -3.93
C TYR A 323 4.31 18.28 -3.57
N LEU A 324 4.99 17.85 -2.50
CA LEU A 324 6.35 18.30 -2.19
C LEU A 324 7.33 17.95 -3.32
N ALA A 325 7.20 16.77 -3.93
CA ALA A 325 8.02 16.39 -5.07
C ALA A 325 7.73 17.25 -6.32
N ILE A 326 6.48 17.67 -6.54
CA ILE A 326 6.14 18.65 -7.59
C ILE A 326 6.86 19.97 -7.34
N LEU A 327 6.84 20.51 -6.11
CA LEU A 327 7.58 21.73 -5.77
C LEU A 327 9.08 21.56 -6.01
N CYS A 328 9.66 20.41 -5.61
CA CYS A 328 11.08 20.12 -5.79
C CYS A 328 11.47 19.91 -7.27
N SER A 329 10.51 19.55 -8.14
CA SER A 329 10.77 19.25 -9.55
C SER A 329 11.38 20.42 -10.31
N ASP A 330 11.05 21.66 -9.94
CA ASP A 330 11.59 22.89 -10.55
C ASP A 330 13.10 23.04 -10.35
N GLY A 331 13.65 22.35 -9.39
CA GLY A 331 15.08 22.27 -9.18
C GLY A 331 15.87 21.42 -10.18
N TYR A 332 15.21 20.67 -11.05
CA TYR A 332 15.85 19.81 -12.06
C TYR A 332 15.87 20.51 -13.44
N PRO A 333 17.00 21.13 -13.86
CA PRO A 333 17.00 22.02 -15.02
C PRO A 333 16.62 21.35 -16.35
N SER A 334 16.95 20.05 -16.51
CA SER A 334 16.69 19.32 -17.76
C SER A 334 15.57 18.28 -17.67
N MET A 335 15.00 18.06 -16.50
CA MET A 335 14.05 16.96 -16.24
C MET A 335 12.80 17.40 -15.49
N SER A 336 12.66 18.69 -15.20
CA SER A 336 11.54 19.23 -14.41
C SER A 336 10.19 18.78 -14.94
N LYS A 337 9.98 18.90 -16.25
CA LYS A 337 8.71 18.55 -16.90
C LYS A 337 8.45 17.04 -16.87
N GLN A 338 9.45 16.21 -17.17
CA GLN A 338 9.31 14.75 -17.12
C GLN A 338 8.93 14.26 -15.71
N ILE A 339 9.61 14.82 -14.68
CA ILE A 339 9.32 14.50 -13.28
C ILE A 339 7.89 14.94 -12.93
N ARG A 340 7.53 16.16 -13.29
CA ARG A 340 6.20 16.74 -13.00
C ARG A 340 5.07 15.98 -13.70
N ALA A 341 5.25 15.63 -14.97
CA ALA A 341 4.27 14.86 -15.73
C ALA A 341 3.99 13.50 -15.06
N LYS A 342 5.06 12.77 -14.68
CA LYS A 342 4.92 11.50 -13.97
C LYS A 342 4.26 11.66 -12.60
N LEU A 343 4.57 12.72 -11.85
CA LEU A 343 3.95 12.98 -10.55
C LEU A 343 2.46 13.25 -10.67
N TRP A 344 2.03 14.03 -11.67
CA TRP A 344 0.61 14.25 -11.94
C TRP A 344 -0.10 12.98 -12.40
N GLY A 345 0.57 12.13 -13.18
CA GLY A 345 0.06 10.80 -13.53
C GLY A 345 -0.17 9.92 -12.30
N ASN A 346 0.83 9.83 -11.40
CA ASN A 346 0.70 9.09 -10.14
C ASN A 346 -0.44 9.66 -9.27
N LEU A 347 -0.56 11.00 -9.18
CA LEU A 347 -1.65 11.64 -8.44
C LEU A 347 -3.03 11.30 -9.03
N SER A 348 -3.17 11.25 -10.37
CA SER A 348 -4.41 10.82 -11.01
C SER A 348 -4.81 9.39 -10.59
N TRP A 349 -3.85 8.48 -10.49
CA TRP A 349 -4.09 7.12 -10.03
C TRP A 349 -4.41 7.03 -8.54
N LEU A 350 -3.74 7.84 -7.70
CA LEU A 350 -4.02 7.89 -6.27
C LEU A 350 -5.42 8.44 -5.98
N TYR A 351 -5.85 9.48 -6.70
CA TYR A 351 -7.21 10.00 -6.57
C TYR A 351 -8.28 9.01 -7.05
N GLU A 352 -8.00 8.27 -8.13
CA GLU A 352 -8.86 7.17 -8.59
C GLU A 352 -9.02 6.09 -7.51
N ASP A 353 -7.91 5.71 -6.85
CA ASP A 353 -7.94 4.74 -5.76
C ASP A 353 -8.72 5.23 -4.53
N MET A 354 -8.89 6.55 -4.39
CA MET A 354 -9.69 7.19 -3.34
C MET A 354 -11.12 7.52 -3.81
N GLU A 355 -11.51 7.07 -4.99
CA GLU A 355 -12.83 7.32 -5.57
C GLU A 355 -13.15 8.82 -5.70
N ASP A 356 -12.13 9.66 -5.88
CA ASP A 356 -12.27 11.10 -6.13
C ASP A 356 -12.07 11.40 -7.62
N ASP A 357 -13.11 11.12 -8.40
CA ASP A 357 -13.08 11.21 -9.87
C ASP A 357 -12.77 12.63 -10.37
N GLU A 358 -13.24 13.66 -9.66
CA GLU A 358 -13.01 15.06 -10.05
C GLU A 358 -11.52 15.41 -9.95
N MET A 359 -10.89 15.05 -8.84
CA MET A 359 -9.47 15.26 -8.64
C MET A 359 -8.62 14.34 -9.54
N ALA A 360 -9.08 13.11 -9.79
CA ALA A 360 -8.43 12.18 -10.72
C ALA A 360 -8.39 12.76 -12.14
N LYS A 361 -9.49 13.31 -12.64
CA LYS A 361 -9.59 13.97 -13.95
C LYS A 361 -8.73 15.24 -14.01
N LEU A 362 -8.76 16.06 -12.97
CA LEU A 362 -7.93 17.26 -12.88
C LEU A 362 -6.43 16.91 -12.94
N ALA A 363 -6.00 15.93 -12.18
CA ALA A 363 -4.61 15.47 -12.17
C ALA A 363 -4.21 14.85 -13.53
N ALA A 364 -5.09 14.08 -14.15
CA ALA A 364 -4.87 13.52 -15.48
C ALA A 364 -4.74 14.63 -16.54
N ALA A 365 -5.59 15.67 -16.51
CA ALA A 365 -5.51 16.80 -17.42
C ALA A 365 -4.17 17.55 -17.28
N LYS A 366 -3.72 17.78 -16.04
CA LYS A 366 -2.40 18.39 -15.78
C LYS A 366 -1.25 17.48 -16.25
N ALA A 367 -1.37 16.16 -16.06
CA ALA A 367 -0.37 15.21 -16.56
C ALA A 367 -0.27 15.27 -18.08
N ALA A 368 -1.41 15.22 -18.79
CA ALA A 368 -1.48 15.29 -20.25
C ALA A 368 -0.81 16.56 -20.77
N GLU A 369 -1.18 17.73 -20.21
CA GLU A 369 -0.59 19.03 -20.57
C GLU A 369 0.94 19.04 -20.45
N VAL A 370 1.46 18.54 -19.34
CA VAL A 370 2.92 18.54 -19.11
C VAL A 370 3.62 17.48 -19.98
N TYR A 371 2.99 16.31 -20.23
CA TYR A 371 3.52 15.34 -21.17
C TYR A 371 3.58 15.88 -22.61
N GLU A 372 2.59 16.67 -23.06
CA GLU A 372 2.64 17.38 -24.36
C GLU A 372 3.82 18.33 -24.46
N GLN A 373 4.11 19.08 -23.37
CA GLN A 373 5.30 19.92 -23.30
C GLN A 373 6.60 19.09 -23.35
N VAL A 374 6.64 17.93 -22.68
CA VAL A 374 7.79 16.99 -22.78
C VAL A 374 7.96 16.53 -24.21
N TYR A 375 6.89 16.12 -24.89
CA TYR A 375 6.90 15.66 -26.26
C TYR A 375 7.45 16.70 -27.25
N THR A 376 7.03 17.97 -27.08
CA THR A 376 7.39 19.06 -27.99
C THR A 376 8.77 19.66 -27.71
N GLU A 377 9.23 19.68 -26.47
CA GLU A 377 10.43 20.44 -26.07
C GLU A 377 11.65 19.53 -25.76
N SER A 378 11.44 18.22 -25.58
CA SER A 378 12.52 17.32 -25.19
C SER A 378 13.03 16.48 -26.37
N ARG A 379 14.33 16.19 -26.39
CA ARG A 379 14.86 15.15 -27.28
C ARG A 379 14.61 13.80 -26.63
N LEU A 380 13.67 13.06 -27.19
CA LEU A 380 13.28 11.74 -26.71
C LEU A 380 13.95 10.66 -27.59
N THR A 381 14.34 9.56 -26.95
CA THR A 381 14.64 8.33 -27.70
C THR A 381 13.33 7.75 -28.25
N PRO A 382 13.37 6.89 -29.30
CA PRO A 382 12.12 6.32 -29.84
C PRO A 382 11.23 5.65 -28.80
N ILE A 383 11.80 4.90 -27.87
CA ILE A 383 11.02 4.26 -26.79
C ILE A 383 10.44 5.31 -25.83
N GLN A 384 11.21 6.36 -25.49
CA GLN A 384 10.69 7.45 -24.65
C GLN A 384 9.57 8.23 -25.34
N GLU A 385 9.71 8.47 -26.65
CA GLU A 385 8.67 9.10 -27.46
C GLU A 385 7.40 8.27 -27.46
N GLN A 386 7.50 6.96 -27.67
CA GLN A 386 6.40 6.02 -27.63
C GLN A 386 5.66 6.01 -26.29
N ILE A 387 6.44 5.92 -25.19
CA ILE A 387 5.92 6.00 -23.82
C ILE A 387 5.22 7.35 -23.58
N THR A 388 5.82 8.44 -24.04
CA THR A 388 5.26 9.79 -23.87
C THR A 388 3.94 9.92 -24.64
N CYS A 389 3.87 9.45 -25.87
CA CYS A 389 2.63 9.45 -26.67
C CYS A 389 1.51 8.63 -26.00
N LEU A 390 1.82 7.43 -25.50
CA LEU A 390 0.86 6.63 -24.74
C LEU A 390 0.40 7.33 -23.46
N SER A 391 1.35 7.96 -22.70
CA SER A 391 1.01 8.71 -21.50
C SER A 391 0.09 9.88 -21.81
N ILE A 392 0.33 10.64 -22.89
CA ILE A 392 -0.56 11.73 -23.31
C ILE A 392 -1.96 11.17 -23.61
N ALA A 393 -2.05 10.17 -24.47
CA ALA A 393 -3.33 9.58 -24.87
C ALA A 393 -4.10 9.01 -23.67
N GLY A 394 -3.44 8.22 -22.82
CA GLY A 394 -4.06 7.64 -21.63
C GLY A 394 -4.53 8.70 -20.63
N MET A 395 -3.76 9.76 -20.42
CA MET A 395 -4.13 10.84 -19.51
C MET A 395 -5.22 11.75 -20.08
N GLN A 396 -5.21 12.01 -21.41
CA GLN A 396 -6.31 12.73 -22.07
C GLN A 396 -7.63 11.95 -21.95
N TYR A 397 -7.60 10.64 -22.24
CA TYR A 397 -8.78 9.78 -22.10
C TYR A 397 -9.36 9.82 -20.67
N ARG A 398 -8.49 9.67 -19.65
CA ARG A 398 -8.90 9.76 -18.23
C ARG A 398 -9.46 11.11 -17.84
N ALA A 399 -8.95 12.18 -18.42
CA ALA A 399 -9.43 13.54 -18.21
C ALA A 399 -10.74 13.83 -18.94
N GLY A 400 -11.19 12.96 -19.83
CA GLY A 400 -12.33 13.21 -20.73
C GLY A 400 -12.01 14.25 -21.81
N ILE A 401 -10.74 14.35 -22.22
CA ILE A 401 -10.25 15.31 -23.22
C ILE A 401 -9.95 14.54 -24.51
N ASP A 402 -10.66 14.85 -25.59
CA ASP A 402 -10.35 14.30 -26.92
C ASP A 402 -9.57 15.31 -27.77
N ASN A 403 -8.35 15.63 -27.34
CA ASN A 403 -7.48 16.57 -28.07
C ASN A 403 -6.29 15.80 -28.68
N ASN A 404 -6.43 15.39 -29.95
CA ASN A 404 -5.40 14.64 -30.66
C ASN A 404 -5.02 13.26 -30.08
N LEU A 405 -5.84 12.69 -29.21
CA LEU A 405 -5.62 11.38 -28.59
C LEU A 405 -5.32 10.32 -29.65
N LYS A 406 -6.16 10.21 -30.68
CA LYS A 406 -6.00 9.24 -31.80
C LYS A 406 -4.66 9.45 -32.55
N LYS A 407 -4.17 10.70 -32.65
CA LYS A 407 -2.87 11.02 -33.27
C LYS A 407 -1.72 10.48 -32.45
N PHE A 408 -1.72 10.69 -31.11
CA PHE A 408 -0.66 10.18 -30.24
C PHE A 408 -0.63 8.66 -30.21
N LEU A 409 -1.79 7.99 -30.20
CA LEU A 409 -1.87 6.53 -30.30
C LEU A 409 -1.31 6.02 -31.63
N PHE A 410 -1.65 6.69 -32.75
CA PHE A 410 -1.12 6.33 -34.06
C PHE A 410 0.42 6.48 -34.10
N THR A 411 0.96 7.55 -33.53
CA THR A 411 2.40 7.76 -33.43
C THR A 411 3.04 6.63 -32.60
N ALA A 412 2.50 6.32 -31.42
CA ALA A 412 3.01 5.26 -30.55
C ALA A 412 3.00 3.88 -31.25
N LYS A 413 1.93 3.57 -32.01
CA LYS A 413 1.80 2.31 -32.77
C LYS A 413 2.82 2.19 -33.89
N THR A 414 3.07 3.28 -34.65
CA THR A 414 3.83 3.25 -35.90
C THR A 414 5.31 3.53 -35.75
N LEU A 415 5.82 3.84 -34.56
CA LEU A 415 7.22 4.19 -34.33
C LEU A 415 8.13 2.98 -34.56
N MET A 416 8.84 2.94 -35.69
CA MET A 416 9.61 1.77 -36.15
C MET A 416 10.74 1.33 -35.20
N ALA A 417 11.34 2.26 -34.45
CA ALA A 417 12.41 1.98 -33.50
C ALA A 417 11.90 1.85 -32.04
N GLY A 418 10.59 1.75 -31.87
CA GLY A 418 9.94 1.59 -30.56
C GLY A 418 9.89 0.15 -30.08
N ASP A 419 9.32 -0.05 -28.90
CA ASP A 419 9.05 -1.37 -28.32
C ASP A 419 7.71 -1.94 -28.82
N LYS A 420 7.71 -3.22 -29.18
CA LYS A 420 6.53 -3.92 -29.70
C LYS A 420 5.39 -4.00 -28.67
N THR A 421 5.71 -4.07 -27.38
CA THR A 421 4.74 -4.11 -26.31
C THR A 421 3.91 -2.82 -26.27
N TYR A 422 4.58 -1.67 -26.34
CA TYR A 422 3.93 -0.37 -26.37
C TYR A 422 3.19 -0.13 -27.69
N ALA A 423 3.72 -0.61 -28.82
CA ALA A 423 3.00 -0.52 -30.09
C ALA A 423 1.69 -1.31 -30.06
N LYS A 424 1.71 -2.53 -29.50
CA LYS A 424 0.53 -3.34 -29.32
C LYS A 424 -0.47 -2.67 -28.34
N LEU A 425 0.00 -2.13 -27.23
CA LEU A 425 -0.85 -1.43 -26.27
C LEU A 425 -1.58 -0.25 -26.92
N ALA A 426 -0.89 0.52 -27.77
CA ALA A 426 -1.50 1.61 -28.53
C ALA A 426 -2.56 1.10 -29.52
N GLU A 427 -2.30 -0.04 -30.18
CA GLU A 427 -3.25 -0.66 -31.10
C GLU A 427 -4.50 -1.16 -30.39
N ASP A 428 -4.33 -1.84 -29.25
CA ASP A 428 -5.42 -2.37 -28.43
C ASP A 428 -6.29 -1.20 -27.92
N PHE A 429 -5.65 -0.11 -27.46
CA PHE A 429 -6.39 1.07 -27.04
C PHE A 429 -7.15 1.76 -28.18
N MET A 430 -6.56 1.87 -29.36
CA MET A 430 -7.27 2.37 -30.55
C MET A 430 -8.48 1.50 -30.93
N TYR A 431 -8.37 0.20 -30.69
CA TYR A 431 -9.47 -0.73 -30.96
C TYR A 431 -10.63 -0.52 -29.98
N GLU A 432 -10.37 -0.39 -28.69
CA GLU A 432 -11.39 -0.11 -27.67
C GLU A 432 -12.11 1.21 -27.94
N LEU A 433 -11.39 2.28 -28.24
CA LEU A 433 -11.99 3.58 -28.60
C LEU A 433 -12.93 3.54 -29.81
N LYS A 434 -12.75 2.57 -30.72
CA LYS A 434 -13.67 2.37 -31.85
C LYS A 434 -14.92 1.58 -31.50
N MET A 435 -14.88 0.83 -30.41
CA MET A 435 -16.04 0.09 -29.92
C MET A 435 -16.94 0.94 -29.01
N GLU A 436 -16.43 2.08 -28.51
CA GLU A 436 -17.19 3.06 -27.72
C GLU A 436 -17.87 4.13 -28.58
N ASP A 437 -17.40 4.39 -29.83
CA ASP A 437 -18.03 5.27 -30.84
C ASP A 437 -19.19 4.52 -31.59
#